data_06279af2c7159977f97173e6940d89ea
#
_entry.id   06279af2c7159977f97173e6940d89ea
#
_cell.length_a   1.000
_cell.length_b   1.000
_cell.length_c   1.000
_cell.angle_alpha   90.00
_cell.angle_beta   90.00
_cell.angle_gamma   90.00
#
_symmetry.space_group_name_H-M   'P 1'
#
loop_
_entity.id
_entity.type
_entity.pdbx_description
1 polymer ?
#
loop_
_entity_poly.entity_id
_entity_poly.type
_entity_poly.pdbx_seq_one_letter_code
_entity_poly.pdbx_strand_id
1 'polypeptide(L)'
;MTVSSTRAQAVAEILWELKRADKVATLTSIANRAGFNPGSGGRMINTCLKTVRRDWPHLQWWRAVADNGQVEEEQQSYLIDAGFETESVDDDTVVIKALAERLMNWGEP
;
A
#
# COMPACT_ATOMS: atom_id res chain seq x y z
N MET A 1 12.27 8.37 22.07
CA MET A 1 10.98 8.34 21.52
C MET A 1 10.82 9.21 20.30
N THR A 2 10.24 8.72 19.29
CA THR A 2 10.19 9.38 18.02
C THR A 2 8.80 9.80 17.67
N VAL A 3 8.61 11.08 17.51
CA VAL A 3 7.31 11.56 17.16
C VAL A 3 6.98 11.35 15.73
N SER A 4 7.99 11.15 14.91
CA SER A 4 7.75 10.95 13.49
C SER A 4 6.89 9.75 13.22
N SER A 5 6.77 8.87 14.19
CA SER A 5 6.03 7.64 14.01
C SER A 5 4.51 7.82 14.01
N THR A 6 4.00 9.02 14.29
CA THR A 6 2.55 9.20 14.32
C THR A 6 1.91 8.90 12.98
N ARG A 7 2.46 9.43 11.89
CA ARG A 7 1.94 9.13 10.56
C ARG A 7 2.18 7.69 10.19
N ALA A 8 3.35 7.17 10.54
CA ALA A 8 3.67 5.78 10.25
C ALA A 8 2.74 4.85 11.01
N GLN A 9 2.40 5.18 12.25
CA GLN A 9 1.44 4.39 13.02
C GLN A 9 0.07 4.38 12.35
N ALA A 10 -0.39 5.52 11.84
CA ALA A 10 -1.66 5.57 11.14
C ALA A 10 -1.63 4.71 9.89
N VAL A 11 -0.54 4.74 9.16
CA VAL A 11 -0.38 3.89 7.98
C VAL A 11 -0.36 2.42 8.39
N ALA A 12 0.32 2.10 9.49
CA ALA A 12 0.38 0.73 9.99
C ALA A 12 -1.00 0.19 10.32
N GLU A 13 -1.84 1.01 10.94
CA GLU A 13 -3.20 0.60 11.26
C GLU A 13 -4.02 0.33 10.00
N ILE A 14 -3.83 1.15 8.98
CA ILE A 14 -4.53 0.96 7.72
C ILE A 14 -4.07 -0.34 7.05
N LEU A 15 -2.77 -0.61 7.07
CA LEU A 15 -2.26 -1.85 6.50
C LEU A 15 -2.80 -3.08 7.23
N TRP A 16 -2.97 -2.96 8.55
CA TRP A 16 -3.58 -4.03 9.32
C TRP A 16 -5.02 -4.30 8.87
N GLU A 17 -5.78 -3.23 8.61
CA GLU A 17 -7.13 -3.37 8.10
C GLU A 17 -7.13 -4.04 6.72
N LEU A 18 -6.19 -3.65 5.86
CA LEU A 18 -6.06 -4.26 4.54
C LEU A 18 -5.74 -5.74 4.63
N LYS A 19 -4.86 -6.09 5.57
CA LYS A 19 -4.51 -7.48 5.79
C LYS A 19 -5.73 -8.30 6.20
N ARG A 20 -6.53 -7.77 7.12
CA ARG A 20 -7.73 -8.46 7.59
C ARG A 20 -8.75 -8.64 6.49
N ALA A 21 -8.90 -7.64 5.63
CA ALA A 21 -9.87 -7.68 4.54
C ALA A 21 -9.34 -8.38 3.30
N ASP A 22 -8.04 -8.67 3.26
CA ASP A 22 -7.38 -9.26 2.11
C ASP A 22 -7.53 -8.38 0.87
N LYS A 23 -7.26 -7.10 1.05
CA LYS A 23 -7.39 -6.10 0.00
C LYS A 23 -6.09 -5.31 -0.13
N VAL A 24 -6.02 -4.50 -1.18
CA VAL A 24 -4.93 -3.54 -1.36
C VAL A 24 -5.52 -2.14 -1.37
N ALA A 25 -4.66 -1.13 -1.32
CA ALA A 25 -5.09 0.25 -1.45
C ALA A 25 -4.01 1.04 -2.15
N THR A 26 -4.41 2.12 -2.81
CA THR A 26 -3.45 2.98 -3.47
C THR A 26 -2.76 3.86 -2.44
N LEU A 27 -1.57 4.36 -2.80
CA LEU A 27 -0.80 5.20 -1.90
C LEU A 27 -1.59 6.45 -1.49
N THR A 28 -2.28 7.07 -2.45
CA THR A 28 -3.08 8.26 -2.16
C THR A 28 -4.22 7.94 -1.20
N SER A 29 -4.91 6.82 -1.40
CA SER A 29 -6.00 6.43 -0.51
C SER A 29 -5.51 6.19 0.90
N ILE A 30 -4.37 5.52 1.04
CA ILE A 30 -3.81 5.26 2.36
C ILE A 30 -3.46 6.56 3.07
N ALA A 31 -2.80 7.49 2.36
CA ALA A 31 -2.44 8.76 2.95
C ALA A 31 -3.67 9.55 3.37
N ASN A 32 -4.68 9.59 2.51
CA ASN A 32 -5.92 10.32 2.84
C ASN A 32 -6.63 9.69 4.03
N ARG A 33 -6.68 8.38 4.07
CA ARG A 33 -7.31 7.67 5.19
C ARG A 33 -6.54 7.92 6.48
N ALA A 34 -5.23 8.05 6.40
CA ALA A 34 -4.38 8.32 7.56
C ALA A 34 -4.43 9.79 7.96
N GLY A 35 -5.05 10.64 7.16
CA GLY A 35 -5.25 12.05 7.51
C GLY A 35 -4.16 12.98 7.04
N PHE A 36 -3.37 12.61 6.05
CA PHE A 36 -2.34 13.50 5.55
C PHE A 36 -2.24 13.45 4.04
N ASN A 37 -1.52 14.42 3.49
CA ASN A 37 -1.30 14.52 2.07
C ASN A 37 -0.17 13.56 1.67
N PRO A 38 -0.33 12.80 0.58
CA PRO A 38 0.72 11.84 0.16
C PRO A 38 2.05 12.51 -0.19
N GLY A 39 2.03 13.81 -0.49
CA GLY A 39 3.25 14.52 -0.85
C GLY A 39 3.51 14.45 -2.35
N SER A 40 4.45 15.27 -2.79
CA SER A 40 4.83 15.34 -4.19
C SER A 40 5.44 13.99 -4.62
N GLY A 41 4.85 13.38 -5.64
CA GLY A 41 5.31 12.07 -6.11
C GLY A 41 5.16 10.96 -5.08
N GLY A 42 4.32 11.15 -4.07
CA GLY A 42 4.12 10.13 -3.06
C GLY A 42 5.23 10.07 -2.02
N ARG A 43 6.04 11.11 -1.92
CA ARG A 43 7.21 11.09 -1.04
C ARG A 43 6.85 10.85 0.42
N MET A 44 5.83 11.54 0.91
CA MET A 44 5.43 11.43 2.31
C MET A 44 4.95 10.03 2.66
N ILE A 45 4.07 9.49 1.82
CA ILE A 45 3.54 8.15 2.09
C ILE A 45 4.65 7.10 1.96
N ASN A 46 5.55 7.26 1.00
CA ASN A 46 6.64 6.31 0.85
C ASN A 46 7.58 6.33 2.05
N THR A 47 7.81 7.50 2.63
CA THR A 47 8.62 7.61 3.85
C THR A 47 7.96 6.85 5.00
N CYS A 48 6.64 6.99 5.13
CA CYS A 48 5.91 6.26 6.16
C CYS A 48 5.97 4.75 5.93
N LEU A 49 5.87 4.32 4.68
CA LEU A 49 5.95 2.89 4.37
C LEU A 49 7.33 2.32 4.69
N LYS A 50 8.38 3.08 4.48
CA LYS A 50 9.71 2.62 4.86
C LYS A 50 9.81 2.39 6.37
N THR A 51 9.22 3.28 7.15
CA THR A 51 9.20 3.15 8.59
C THR A 51 8.40 1.92 9.01
N VAL A 52 7.23 1.72 8.40
CA VAL A 52 6.40 0.55 8.70
C VAL A 52 7.14 -0.73 8.36
N ARG A 53 7.79 -0.76 7.22
CA ARG A 53 8.52 -1.93 6.76
C ARG A 53 9.64 -2.29 7.72
N ARG A 54 10.29 -1.28 8.29
CA ARG A 54 11.37 -1.48 9.24
C ARG A 54 10.86 -1.90 10.61
N ASP A 55 9.81 -1.22 11.11
CA ASP A 55 9.35 -1.38 12.49
C ASP A 55 8.23 -2.40 12.65
N TRP A 56 7.42 -2.57 11.61
CA TRP A 56 6.27 -3.48 11.65
C TRP A 56 6.20 -4.34 10.39
N PRO A 57 7.23 -5.16 10.12
CA PRO A 57 7.29 -5.91 8.85
C PRO A 57 6.14 -6.90 8.66
N HIS A 58 5.50 -7.31 9.74
CA HIS A 58 4.40 -8.27 9.68
C HIS A 58 3.11 -7.66 9.12
N LEU A 59 3.07 -6.33 8.94
CA LEU A 59 1.84 -5.66 8.51
C LEU A 59 1.63 -5.66 7.00
N GLN A 60 2.50 -6.34 6.25
CA GLN A 60 2.30 -6.56 4.81
C GLN A 60 2.26 -5.24 4.03
N TRP A 61 3.36 -4.50 4.13
CA TRP A 61 3.54 -3.20 3.47
C TRP A 61 3.24 -3.26 1.97
N TRP A 62 3.37 -4.43 1.38
CA TRP A 62 3.21 -4.62 -0.06
C TRP A 62 1.75 -4.51 -0.53
N ARG A 63 0.83 -4.37 0.38
CA ARG A 63 -0.57 -4.11 0.02
C ARG A 63 -0.80 -2.66 -0.38
N ALA A 64 0.19 -1.79 -0.21
CA ALA A 64 0.13 -0.40 -0.67
C ALA A 64 0.69 -0.34 -2.09
N VAL A 65 -0.16 -0.02 -3.06
CA VAL A 65 0.24 0.00 -4.47
C VAL A 65 0.19 1.41 -5.02
N ALA A 66 0.91 1.65 -6.10
CA ALA A 66 0.87 2.94 -6.76
C ALA A 66 -0.54 3.24 -7.26
N ASP A 67 -0.86 4.52 -7.42
CA ASP A 67 -2.21 4.93 -7.79
C ASP A 67 -2.68 4.33 -9.11
N ASN A 68 -1.76 4.04 -10.00
CA ASN A 68 -2.08 3.42 -11.30
C ASN A 68 -2.04 1.89 -11.24
N GLY A 69 -1.87 1.31 -10.05
CA GLY A 69 -1.82 -0.13 -9.89
C GLY A 69 -0.46 -0.76 -10.13
N GLN A 70 0.54 0.05 -10.41
CA GLN A 70 1.88 -0.48 -10.66
C GLN A 70 2.48 -1.04 -9.38
N VAL A 71 3.18 -2.16 -9.50
CA VAL A 71 3.82 -2.80 -8.36
C VAL A 71 5.31 -2.94 -8.62
N GLU A 72 6.08 -2.95 -7.54
CA GLU A 72 7.51 -3.13 -7.63
C GLU A 72 7.84 -4.62 -7.65
N GLU A 73 9.01 -4.93 -8.14
CA GLU A 73 9.44 -6.31 -8.24
C GLU A 73 9.36 -7.03 -6.89
N GLU A 74 9.78 -6.34 -5.85
CA GLU A 74 9.74 -6.89 -4.50
C GLU A 74 8.32 -7.18 -4.03
N GLN A 75 7.38 -6.29 -4.38
CA GLN A 75 5.97 -6.47 -4.02
C GLN A 75 5.34 -7.62 -4.75
N GLN A 76 5.75 -7.84 -5.98
CA GLN A 76 5.08 -8.78 -6.88
C GLN A 76 5.00 -10.18 -6.27
N SER A 77 6.11 -10.67 -5.74
CA SER A 77 6.10 -12.03 -5.22
C SER A 77 5.20 -12.16 -3.99
N TYR A 78 5.18 -11.15 -3.13
CA TYR A 78 4.28 -11.17 -1.97
C TYR A 78 2.82 -11.12 -2.38
N LEU A 79 2.50 -10.31 -3.39
CA LEU A 79 1.12 -10.22 -3.87
C LEU A 79 0.66 -11.52 -4.49
N ILE A 80 1.50 -12.15 -5.29
CA ILE A 80 1.17 -13.42 -5.92
C ILE A 80 0.95 -14.50 -4.84
N ASP A 81 1.81 -14.55 -3.84
CA ASP A 81 1.66 -15.50 -2.76
C ASP A 81 0.36 -15.30 -1.99
N ALA A 82 -0.14 -14.09 -1.95
CA ALA A 82 -1.40 -13.77 -1.26
C ALA A 82 -2.64 -14.00 -2.12
N GLY A 83 -2.45 -14.39 -3.38
CA GLY A 83 -3.57 -14.69 -4.26
C GLY A 83 -3.96 -13.58 -5.21
N PHE A 84 -3.20 -12.49 -5.25
CA PHE A 84 -3.44 -11.43 -6.21
C PHE A 84 -2.75 -11.77 -7.53
N GLU A 85 -3.34 -11.34 -8.63
CA GLU A 85 -2.76 -11.57 -9.94
C GLU A 85 -2.10 -10.30 -10.44
N THR A 86 -0.99 -10.47 -11.14
CA THR A 86 -0.27 -9.34 -11.73
C THR A 86 -0.06 -9.61 -13.20
N GLU A 87 0.22 -8.56 -13.97
CA GLU A 87 0.56 -8.71 -15.37
C GLU A 87 1.57 -7.68 -15.80
N SER A 88 2.42 -8.05 -16.74
CA SER A 88 3.37 -7.14 -17.34
C SER A 88 2.69 -6.37 -18.45
N VAL A 89 2.78 -5.03 -18.41
CA VAL A 89 2.24 -4.20 -19.48
C VAL A 89 3.34 -3.76 -20.45
N ASP A 90 4.59 -3.78 -19.98
CA ASP A 90 5.76 -3.61 -20.85
C ASP A 90 6.97 -4.21 -20.12
N ASP A 91 8.17 -4.02 -20.68
CA ASP A 91 9.37 -4.68 -20.15
C ASP A 91 9.68 -4.34 -18.70
N ASP A 92 9.31 -3.13 -18.27
CA ASP A 92 9.68 -2.64 -16.95
C ASP A 92 8.49 -2.40 -16.03
N THR A 93 7.28 -2.62 -16.53
CA THR A 93 6.09 -2.23 -15.75
C THR A 93 5.19 -3.43 -15.51
N VAL A 94 4.94 -3.70 -14.23
CA VAL A 94 4.01 -4.73 -13.80
C VAL A 94 2.90 -4.05 -13.01
N VAL A 95 1.66 -4.46 -13.26
CA VAL A 95 0.52 -3.90 -12.55
C VAL A 95 -0.29 -5.04 -11.94
N ILE A 96 -1.07 -4.70 -10.93
CA ILE A 96 -1.99 -5.67 -10.32
C ILE A 96 -3.24 -5.76 -11.19
N LYS A 97 -3.69 -6.96 -11.47
CA LYS A 97 -4.89 -7.19 -12.29
C LYS A 97 -6.14 -6.95 -11.47
N ALA A 98 -7.18 -6.48 -12.14
CA ALA A 98 -8.49 -6.25 -11.52
C ALA A 98 -8.37 -5.35 -10.29
N LEU A 99 -7.57 -4.31 -10.39
CA LEU A 99 -7.29 -3.43 -9.26
C LEU A 99 -8.57 -2.94 -8.58
N ALA A 100 -9.55 -2.49 -9.39
CA ALA A 100 -10.78 -1.93 -8.83
C ALA A 100 -11.52 -2.92 -7.94
N GLU A 101 -11.44 -4.20 -8.26
CA GLU A 101 -12.11 -5.23 -7.46
C GLU A 101 -11.34 -5.60 -6.20
N ARG A 102 -10.05 -5.31 -6.20
CA ARG A 102 -9.19 -5.68 -5.07
C ARG A 102 -8.94 -4.52 -4.13
N LEU A 103 -9.41 -3.32 -4.46
CA LEU A 103 -9.22 -2.15 -3.62
C LEU A 103 -10.13 -2.22 -2.39
N MET A 104 -9.56 -1.78 -1.27
CA MET A 104 -10.31 -1.71 -0.02
C MET A 104 -11.40 -0.65 -0.13
N ASN A 105 -12.58 -1.00 0.33
CA ASN A 105 -13.69 -0.08 0.44
C ASN A 105 -13.91 0.21 1.93
N TRP A 106 -13.67 1.46 2.32
CA TRP A 106 -13.83 1.84 3.73
C TRP A 106 -15.24 2.35 4.03
N GLY A 107 -16.21 1.87 3.29
CA GLY A 107 -17.59 2.25 3.54
C GLY A 107 -17.96 3.59 2.93
N GLU A 108 -17.21 4.03 1.94
CA GLU A 108 -17.54 5.27 1.25
C GLU A 108 -18.82 5.13 0.46
N PRO A 109 -19.69 6.14 0.51
CA PRO A 109 -20.92 6.08 -0.26
C PRO A 109 -20.67 6.09 -1.73
#